data_6f6110f4ed0a7a5be18fffc7776e8ed1
#
_entry.id   6f6110f4ed0a7a5be18fffc7776e8ed1
#
_cell.length_a   1.000
_cell.length_b   1.000
_cell.length_c   1.000
_cell.angle_alpha   90.00
_cell.angle_beta   90.00
_cell.angle_gamma   90.00
#
_symmetry.space_group_name_H-M   'P 1'
#
loop_
_entity.id
_entity.type
_entity.pdbx_description
1 polymer ?
#
loop_
_entity_poly.entity_id
_entity_poly.type
_entity_poly.pdbx_seq_one_letter_code
_entity_poly.pdbx_strand_id
1 'polypeptide(L)'
;MFSMLYNKVEKRQEWLDCAVQGGEFLKKYGHDGNYNWYFSLDRSGRPLVEPYNIFSYTFATMAFGQLSLATGSQEYADIAKKTFKIILSKVDNPKSKWNKLHPGTRNLKNFALPMILCNLALEIEHLLDPGYLEQTMETCIHEVMDVFYRPELGGIIVENVDMDGNLVDCFEGRQVTPGHAIEAMWFIMDLGKRLNRPELIQQAMLTTLTMLDYGWDKQCGGIYY
;
A
#
# COMPACT_ATOMS: atom_id res chain seq x y z
N MET A 1 6.33 7.78 -9.05
CA MET A 1 7.76 7.96 -8.70
C MET A 1 8.28 9.35 -9.08
N PHE A 2 8.28 9.80 -10.34
CA PHE A 2 8.85 11.12 -10.72
C PHE A 2 8.20 12.31 -10.03
N SER A 3 6.89 12.31 -9.83
CA SER A 3 6.20 13.36 -9.05
C SER A 3 6.64 13.37 -7.58
N MET A 4 6.87 12.21 -6.98
CA MET A 4 7.41 12.11 -5.62
C MET A 4 8.85 12.63 -5.53
N LEU A 5 9.71 12.28 -6.48
CA LEU A 5 11.07 12.83 -6.56
C LEU A 5 11.05 14.35 -6.69
N TYR A 6 10.18 14.87 -7.56
CA TYR A 6 9.98 16.31 -7.72
C TYR A 6 9.47 16.98 -6.42
N ASN A 7 8.54 16.35 -5.71
CA ASN A 7 7.96 16.92 -4.51
C ASN A 7 8.89 16.85 -3.29
N LYS A 8 9.60 15.72 -3.13
CA LYS A 8 10.31 15.39 -1.87
C LYS A 8 11.83 15.51 -1.95
N VAL A 9 12.41 15.52 -3.15
CA VAL A 9 13.88 15.54 -3.33
C VAL A 9 14.33 16.84 -3.96
N GLU A 10 13.98 17.10 -5.22
CA GLU A 10 14.45 18.26 -5.96
C GLU A 10 13.42 18.68 -7.04
N LYS A 11 13.20 19.98 -7.21
CA LYS A 11 12.27 20.56 -8.19
C LYS A 11 12.84 20.58 -9.61
N ARG A 12 13.18 19.40 -10.16
CA ARG A 12 13.70 19.26 -11.52
C ARG A 12 12.57 19.18 -12.52
N GLN A 13 12.60 20.08 -13.52
CA GLN A 13 11.53 20.18 -14.52
C GLN A 13 11.39 18.89 -15.34
N GLU A 14 12.49 18.23 -15.70
CA GLU A 14 12.46 16.97 -16.44
C GLU A 14 11.71 15.84 -15.70
N TRP A 15 11.76 15.82 -14.37
CA TRP A 15 10.97 14.86 -13.57
C TRP A 15 9.48 15.18 -13.58
N LEU A 16 9.15 16.47 -13.50
CA LEU A 16 7.76 16.91 -13.60
C LEU A 16 7.19 16.59 -14.98
N ASP A 17 7.93 16.86 -16.06
CA ASP A 17 7.50 16.59 -17.42
C ASP A 17 7.25 15.10 -17.65
N CYS A 18 8.16 14.23 -17.20
CA CYS A 18 7.96 12.77 -17.22
C CYS A 18 6.74 12.33 -16.41
N ALA A 19 6.53 12.92 -15.22
CA ALA A 19 5.40 12.60 -14.37
C ALA A 19 4.07 12.99 -15.02
N VAL A 20 3.99 14.20 -15.59
CA VAL A 20 2.81 14.70 -16.29
C VAL A 20 2.52 13.85 -17.53
N GLN A 21 3.54 13.54 -18.34
CA GLN A 21 3.37 12.67 -19.52
C GLN A 21 2.78 11.31 -19.13
N GLY A 22 3.33 10.67 -18.08
CA GLY A 22 2.81 9.41 -17.57
C GLY A 22 1.39 9.53 -17.01
N GLY A 23 1.10 10.61 -16.28
CA GLY A 23 -0.23 10.92 -15.73
C GLY A 23 -1.28 11.11 -16.83
N GLU A 24 -0.99 11.88 -17.89
CA GLU A 24 -1.89 12.06 -19.00
C GLU A 24 -2.14 10.75 -19.77
N PHE A 25 -1.11 9.92 -19.94
CA PHE A 25 -1.29 8.58 -20.52
C PHE A 25 -2.22 7.71 -19.67
N LEU A 26 -1.99 7.62 -18.36
CA LEU A 26 -2.83 6.86 -17.45
C LEU A 26 -4.26 7.42 -17.35
N LYS A 27 -4.42 8.74 -17.30
CA LYS A 27 -5.74 9.39 -17.31
C LYS A 27 -6.56 9.00 -18.53
N LYS A 28 -5.91 8.91 -19.69
CA LYS A 28 -6.57 8.59 -20.96
C LYS A 28 -6.84 7.10 -21.15
N TYR A 29 -5.94 6.24 -20.73
CA TYR A 29 -5.93 4.82 -21.10
C TYR A 29 -5.93 3.86 -19.89
N GLY A 30 -5.60 4.32 -18.70
CA GLY A 30 -5.33 3.49 -17.53
C GLY A 30 -6.55 2.86 -16.88
N HIS A 31 -7.77 3.28 -17.26
CA HIS A 31 -9.01 2.81 -16.67
C HIS A 31 -10.17 2.76 -17.66
N ASP A 32 -11.28 2.12 -17.29
CA ASP A 32 -12.46 1.87 -18.11
C ASP A 32 -13.46 3.07 -18.18
N GLY A 33 -13.05 4.27 -17.78
CA GLY A 33 -13.92 5.45 -17.66
C GLY A 33 -14.64 5.56 -16.31
N ASN A 34 -14.78 4.47 -15.55
CA ASN A 34 -15.34 4.43 -14.19
C ASN A 34 -14.27 4.32 -13.11
N TYR A 35 -13.00 4.61 -13.43
CA TYR A 35 -11.84 4.49 -12.56
C TYR A 35 -11.58 3.05 -12.06
N ASN A 36 -11.98 2.02 -12.82
CA ASN A 36 -11.47 0.69 -12.64
C ASN A 36 -10.13 0.59 -13.37
N TRP A 37 -9.04 0.61 -12.61
CA TRP A 37 -7.68 0.72 -13.12
C TRP A 37 -7.17 -0.62 -13.63
N TYR A 38 -6.79 -0.69 -14.90
CA TYR A 38 -6.19 -1.85 -15.50
C TYR A 38 -4.85 -2.20 -14.83
N PHE A 39 -4.55 -3.49 -14.73
CA PHE A 39 -3.26 -3.93 -14.18
C PHE A 39 -2.11 -3.65 -15.15
N SER A 40 -2.32 -3.89 -16.44
CA SER A 40 -1.32 -3.58 -17.46
C SER A 40 -1.93 -3.14 -18.79
N LEU A 41 -1.16 -2.32 -19.50
CA LEU A 41 -1.48 -1.77 -20.82
C LEU A 41 -0.34 -2.08 -21.78
N ASP A 42 -0.63 -2.13 -23.07
CA ASP A 42 0.42 -2.07 -24.08
C ASP A 42 0.90 -0.62 -24.29
N ARG A 43 1.94 -0.46 -25.12
CA ARG A 43 2.53 0.85 -25.45
C ARG A 43 1.53 1.83 -26.06
N SER A 44 0.48 1.35 -26.70
CA SER A 44 -0.58 2.16 -27.33
C SER A 44 -1.70 2.54 -26.37
N GLY A 45 -1.66 2.06 -25.12
CA GLY A 45 -2.71 2.25 -24.12
C GLY A 45 -3.84 1.22 -24.20
N ARG A 46 -3.67 0.12 -24.95
CA ARG A 46 -4.67 -0.93 -25.03
C ARG A 46 -4.55 -1.83 -23.79
N PRO A 47 -5.66 -2.11 -23.09
CA PRO A 47 -5.65 -3.00 -21.93
C PRO A 47 -5.16 -4.40 -22.27
N LEU A 48 -4.24 -4.93 -21.46
CA LEU A 48 -3.72 -6.30 -21.54
C LEU A 48 -4.24 -7.17 -20.40
N VAL A 49 -4.34 -6.58 -19.20
CA VAL A 49 -4.81 -7.29 -18.01
C VAL A 49 -5.83 -6.43 -17.26
N GLU A 50 -6.96 -7.05 -16.99
CA GLU A 50 -8.09 -6.47 -16.25
C GLU A 50 -7.71 -6.06 -14.81
N PRO A 51 -8.49 -5.15 -14.18
CA PRO A 51 -8.36 -4.82 -12.77
C PRO A 51 -8.74 -6.02 -11.91
N TYR A 52 -7.77 -6.78 -11.40
CA TYR A 52 -8.03 -8.01 -10.65
C TYR A 52 -7.77 -7.92 -9.14
N ASN A 53 -7.24 -6.79 -8.65
CA ASN A 53 -7.08 -6.50 -7.24
C ASN A 53 -7.08 -4.99 -6.96
N ILE A 54 -7.02 -4.64 -5.66
CA ILE A 54 -7.08 -3.26 -5.19
C ILE A 54 -5.78 -2.47 -5.46
N PHE A 55 -4.64 -3.13 -5.70
CA PHE A 55 -3.33 -2.46 -5.78
C PHE A 55 -3.18 -1.52 -6.98
N SER A 56 -3.79 -1.84 -8.14
CA SER A 56 -3.80 -0.90 -9.26
C SER A 56 -4.44 0.44 -8.89
N TYR A 57 -5.48 0.40 -8.04
CA TYR A 57 -6.15 1.60 -7.54
C TYR A 57 -5.28 2.36 -6.55
N THR A 58 -4.57 1.66 -5.63
CA THR A 58 -3.70 2.33 -4.65
C THR A 58 -2.57 3.06 -5.34
N PHE A 59 -1.89 2.43 -6.29
CA PHE A 59 -0.82 3.08 -7.06
C PHE A 59 -1.32 4.22 -7.94
N ALA A 60 -2.50 4.10 -8.56
CA ALA A 60 -3.11 5.19 -9.30
C ALA A 60 -3.44 6.37 -8.37
N THR A 61 -4.00 6.11 -7.19
CA THR A 61 -4.30 7.15 -6.20
C THR A 61 -3.04 7.88 -5.76
N MET A 62 -1.95 7.17 -5.44
CA MET A 62 -0.66 7.76 -5.08
C MET A 62 -0.09 8.60 -6.23
N ALA A 63 -0.13 8.07 -7.46
CA ALA A 63 0.40 8.76 -8.64
C ALA A 63 -0.32 10.10 -8.89
N PHE A 64 -1.66 10.09 -8.91
CA PHE A 64 -2.45 11.29 -9.14
C PHE A 64 -2.46 12.23 -7.93
N GLY A 65 -2.38 11.71 -6.70
CA GLY A 65 -2.19 12.51 -5.50
C GLY A 65 -0.88 13.29 -5.57
N GLN A 66 0.23 12.63 -5.84
CA GLN A 66 1.54 13.28 -5.96
C GLN A 66 1.63 14.22 -7.17
N LEU A 67 0.96 13.90 -8.28
CA LEU A 67 0.83 14.82 -9.43
C LEU A 67 0.03 16.08 -9.08
N SER A 68 -1.06 15.94 -8.32
CA SER A 68 -1.85 17.09 -7.89
C SER A 68 -1.04 18.05 -7.02
N LEU A 69 -0.20 17.50 -6.12
CA LEU A 69 0.71 18.27 -5.28
C LEU A 69 1.80 18.96 -6.11
N ALA A 70 2.35 18.26 -7.12
CA ALA A 70 3.43 18.79 -7.96
C ALA A 70 2.97 19.91 -8.90
N THR A 71 1.74 19.82 -9.41
CA THR A 71 1.21 20.70 -10.46
C THR A 71 0.18 21.72 -9.97
N GLY A 72 -0.41 21.52 -8.79
CA GLY A 72 -1.58 22.27 -8.33
C GLY A 72 -2.88 21.91 -9.09
N SER A 73 -2.89 20.85 -9.89
CA SER A 73 -4.05 20.48 -10.71
C SER A 73 -5.18 19.87 -9.90
N GLN A 74 -6.33 20.54 -9.93
CA GLN A 74 -7.56 20.05 -9.31
C GLN A 74 -8.07 18.77 -10.00
N GLU A 75 -7.88 18.63 -11.31
CA GLU A 75 -8.27 17.43 -12.05
C GLU A 75 -7.56 16.18 -11.52
N TYR A 76 -6.25 16.26 -11.29
CA TYR A 76 -5.50 15.13 -10.69
C TYR A 76 -5.92 14.85 -9.25
N ALA A 77 -6.20 15.90 -8.47
CA ALA A 77 -6.73 15.73 -7.12
C ALA A 77 -8.08 15.00 -7.11
N ASP A 78 -8.97 15.33 -8.05
CA ASP A 78 -10.29 14.71 -8.18
C ASP A 78 -10.18 13.24 -8.62
N ILE A 79 -9.26 12.91 -9.53
CA ILE A 79 -8.97 11.52 -9.92
C ILE A 79 -8.50 10.72 -8.70
N ALA A 80 -7.54 11.24 -7.93
CA ALA A 80 -7.04 10.59 -6.73
C ALA A 80 -8.15 10.37 -5.69
N LYS A 81 -8.96 11.40 -5.39
CA LYS A 81 -10.07 11.30 -4.44
C LYS A 81 -11.16 10.30 -4.87
N LYS A 82 -11.52 10.28 -6.16
CA LYS A 82 -12.49 9.31 -6.70
C LYS A 82 -11.97 7.89 -6.59
N THR A 83 -10.71 7.68 -6.98
CA THR A 83 -10.08 6.37 -6.89
C THR A 83 -9.97 5.90 -5.43
N PHE A 84 -9.60 6.80 -4.51
CA PHE A 84 -9.54 6.49 -3.08
C PHE A 84 -10.90 6.05 -2.52
N LYS A 85 -11.99 6.69 -2.89
CA LYS A 85 -13.35 6.26 -2.52
C LYS A 85 -13.66 4.84 -3.01
N ILE A 86 -13.20 4.49 -4.22
CA ILE A 86 -13.37 3.12 -4.75
C ILE A 86 -12.55 2.12 -3.92
N ILE A 87 -11.31 2.47 -3.52
CA ILE A 87 -10.51 1.63 -2.63
C ILE A 87 -11.29 1.33 -1.35
N LEU A 88 -11.81 2.35 -0.68
CA LEU A 88 -12.58 2.17 0.56
C LEU A 88 -13.80 1.27 0.38
N SER A 89 -14.48 1.34 -0.75
CA SER A 89 -15.62 0.47 -1.05
C SER A 89 -15.25 -0.99 -1.34
N LYS A 90 -13.96 -1.28 -1.54
CA LYS A 90 -13.44 -2.62 -1.87
C LYS A 90 -12.61 -3.27 -0.75
N VAL A 91 -12.49 -2.63 0.40
CA VAL A 91 -11.65 -3.13 1.52
C VAL A 91 -12.04 -4.55 1.93
N ASP A 92 -13.33 -4.85 2.02
CA ASP A 92 -13.84 -6.16 2.41
C ASP A 92 -13.73 -7.23 1.29
N ASN A 93 -13.52 -6.81 0.05
CA ASN A 93 -13.34 -7.71 -1.09
C ASN A 93 -12.32 -7.14 -2.09
N PRO A 94 -11.01 -7.10 -1.73
CA PRO A 94 -9.98 -6.44 -2.53
C PRO A 94 -9.78 -7.03 -3.93
N LYS A 95 -10.14 -8.29 -4.12
CA LYS A 95 -10.05 -9.00 -5.40
C LYS A 95 -11.35 -8.94 -6.19
N SER A 96 -12.44 -8.41 -5.65
CA SER A 96 -13.75 -8.30 -6.31
C SER A 96 -14.17 -9.63 -6.98
N LYS A 97 -14.51 -9.60 -8.29
CA LYS A 97 -14.89 -10.77 -9.09
C LYS A 97 -13.77 -11.83 -9.24
N TRP A 98 -12.53 -11.46 -8.96
CA TRP A 98 -11.37 -12.35 -9.03
C TRP A 98 -11.08 -13.08 -7.71
N ASN A 99 -11.90 -12.87 -6.70
CA ASN A 99 -11.81 -13.63 -5.46
C ASN A 99 -12.26 -15.08 -5.71
N LYS A 100 -11.33 -16.02 -5.56
CA LYS A 100 -11.57 -17.45 -5.76
C LYS A 100 -12.03 -18.17 -4.50
N LEU A 101 -12.13 -17.47 -3.37
CA LEU A 101 -12.60 -18.06 -2.13
C LEU A 101 -14.12 -18.26 -2.19
N HIS A 102 -14.57 -19.43 -1.74
CA HIS A 102 -16.00 -19.67 -1.54
C HIS A 102 -16.48 -18.82 -0.35
N PRO A 103 -17.60 -18.07 -0.48
CA PRO A 103 -18.13 -17.25 0.62
C PRO A 103 -18.30 -18.06 1.90
N GLY A 104 -17.88 -17.51 3.04
CA GLY A 104 -17.97 -18.16 4.35
C GLY A 104 -16.90 -19.21 4.65
N THR A 105 -15.95 -19.44 3.72
CA THR A 105 -14.80 -20.30 3.97
C THR A 105 -13.52 -19.48 4.06
N ARG A 106 -12.57 -19.91 4.91
CA ARG A 106 -11.23 -19.26 5.04
C ARG A 106 -11.32 -17.74 5.17
N ASN A 107 -12.15 -17.26 6.08
CA ASN A 107 -12.24 -15.84 6.40
C ASN A 107 -10.96 -15.43 7.11
N LEU A 108 -10.00 -14.90 6.35
CA LEU A 108 -8.71 -14.43 6.86
C LEU A 108 -8.55 -12.96 6.50
N LYS A 109 -8.04 -12.18 7.45
CA LYS A 109 -7.45 -10.87 7.17
C LYS A 109 -6.09 -11.08 6.53
N ASN A 110 -5.75 -10.27 5.53
CA ASN A 110 -4.46 -10.30 4.86
C ASN A 110 -3.67 -9.02 5.11
N PHE A 111 -2.39 -9.15 5.39
CA PHE A 111 -1.47 -8.08 5.76
C PHE A 111 -1.25 -7.03 4.66
N ALA A 112 -1.28 -7.44 3.39
CA ALA A 112 -0.89 -6.56 2.29
C ALA A 112 -1.78 -5.29 2.18
N LEU A 113 -3.06 -5.38 2.57
CA LEU A 113 -3.96 -4.23 2.49
C LEU A 113 -3.66 -3.16 3.56
N PRO A 114 -3.63 -3.45 4.89
CA PRO A 114 -3.26 -2.45 5.87
C PRO A 114 -1.85 -1.90 5.65
N MET A 115 -0.90 -2.72 5.20
CA MET A 115 0.44 -2.29 4.82
C MET A 115 0.40 -1.16 3.78
N ILE A 116 -0.26 -1.38 2.64
CA ILE A 116 -0.27 -0.38 1.56
C ILE A 116 -1.10 0.87 1.92
N LEU A 117 -2.10 0.74 2.77
CA LEU A 117 -2.90 1.87 3.25
C LEU A 117 -2.08 2.81 4.14
N CYS A 118 -1.09 2.31 4.90
CA CYS A 118 -0.14 3.15 5.64
C CYS A 118 0.55 4.14 4.71
N ASN A 119 1.12 3.65 3.61
CA ASN A 119 1.82 4.49 2.63
C ASN A 119 0.84 5.40 1.88
N LEU A 120 -0.32 4.86 1.47
CA LEU A 120 -1.33 5.63 0.75
C LEU A 120 -1.80 6.85 1.54
N ALA A 121 -2.05 6.70 2.85
CA ALA A 121 -2.47 7.79 3.72
C ALA A 121 -1.45 8.95 3.72
N LEU A 122 -0.15 8.63 3.78
CA LEU A 122 0.93 9.63 3.73
C LEU A 122 1.04 10.30 2.35
N GLU A 123 0.91 9.52 1.28
CA GLU A 123 1.11 10.03 -0.08
C GLU A 123 -0.01 10.95 -0.57
N ILE A 124 -1.20 10.86 0.03
CA ILE A 124 -2.37 11.68 -0.31
C ILE A 124 -2.86 12.55 0.86
N GLU A 125 -2.06 12.71 1.93
CA GLU A 125 -2.48 13.44 3.15
C GLU A 125 -3.06 14.83 2.85
N HIS A 126 -2.50 15.56 1.86
CA HIS A 126 -2.96 16.88 1.44
C HIS A 126 -4.35 16.89 0.78
N LEU A 127 -4.91 15.71 0.46
CA LEU A 127 -6.23 15.54 -0.15
C LEU A 127 -7.30 15.07 0.84
N LEU A 128 -6.90 14.67 2.04
CA LEU A 128 -7.78 14.10 3.06
C LEU A 128 -8.14 15.14 4.12
N ASP A 129 -9.30 14.96 4.72
CA ASP A 129 -9.66 15.70 5.94
C ASP A 129 -8.69 15.32 7.07
N PRO A 130 -8.17 16.29 7.86
CA PRO A 130 -7.19 16.02 8.91
C PRO A 130 -7.64 15.00 9.95
N GLY A 131 -8.89 15.06 10.41
CA GLY A 131 -9.43 14.11 11.39
C GLY A 131 -9.57 12.70 10.83
N TYR A 132 -10.01 12.59 9.57
CA TYR A 132 -10.07 11.31 8.87
C TYR A 132 -8.67 10.73 8.61
N LEU A 133 -7.71 11.58 8.26
CA LEU A 133 -6.31 11.19 8.05
C LEU A 133 -5.71 10.60 9.33
N GLU A 134 -5.87 11.29 10.47
CA GLU A 134 -5.35 10.84 11.77
C GLU A 134 -5.97 9.48 12.15
N GLN A 135 -7.29 9.34 12.05
CA GLN A 135 -7.97 8.08 12.31
C GLN A 135 -7.47 6.95 11.39
N THR A 136 -7.24 7.25 10.10
CA THR A 136 -6.73 6.27 9.14
C THR A 136 -5.32 5.82 9.53
N MET A 137 -4.43 6.74 9.90
CA MET A 137 -3.08 6.44 10.35
C MET A 137 -3.08 5.55 11.60
N GLU A 138 -3.89 5.88 12.62
CA GLU A 138 -4.00 5.07 13.83
C GLU A 138 -4.53 3.66 13.54
N THR A 139 -5.55 3.55 12.68
CA THR A 139 -6.08 2.25 12.26
C THR A 139 -5.01 1.41 11.55
N CYS A 140 -4.26 2.01 10.63
CA CYS A 140 -3.17 1.33 9.94
C CYS A 140 -2.07 0.86 10.91
N ILE A 141 -1.65 1.71 11.85
CA ILE A 141 -0.66 1.37 12.87
C ILE A 141 -1.16 0.19 13.71
N HIS A 142 -2.40 0.27 14.20
CA HIS A 142 -3.01 -0.81 14.96
C HIS A 142 -3.04 -2.13 14.19
N GLU A 143 -3.53 -2.14 12.96
CA GLU A 143 -3.58 -3.36 12.15
C GLU A 143 -2.17 -3.95 11.95
N VAL A 144 -1.19 -3.14 11.59
CA VAL A 144 0.17 -3.62 11.31
C VAL A 144 0.89 -4.06 12.58
N MET A 145 0.86 -3.24 13.67
CA MET A 145 1.72 -3.41 14.83
C MET A 145 1.08 -4.19 15.98
N ASP A 146 -0.25 -4.32 16.01
CA ASP A 146 -0.95 -5.06 17.07
C ASP A 146 -1.63 -6.33 16.54
N VAL A 147 -2.13 -6.30 15.27
CA VAL A 147 -2.86 -7.45 14.71
C VAL A 147 -1.94 -8.42 13.97
N PHE A 148 -0.99 -7.93 13.16
CA PHE A 148 -0.11 -8.79 12.35
C PHE A 148 1.29 -9.00 12.94
N TYR A 149 1.77 -8.10 13.78
CA TYR A 149 3.03 -8.26 14.51
C TYR A 149 2.88 -9.29 15.64
N ARG A 150 3.84 -10.23 15.76
CA ARG A 150 3.79 -11.38 16.65
C ARG A 150 5.01 -11.44 17.57
N PRO A 151 4.96 -10.77 18.74
CA PRO A 151 6.05 -10.83 19.69
C PRO A 151 6.29 -12.25 20.22
N GLU A 152 5.22 -13.05 20.37
CA GLU A 152 5.26 -14.45 20.82
C GLU A 152 5.97 -15.39 19.82
N LEU A 153 6.09 -14.99 18.57
CA LEU A 153 6.83 -15.70 17.51
C LEU A 153 8.22 -15.08 17.25
N GLY A 154 8.75 -14.34 18.21
CA GLY A 154 10.07 -13.70 18.09
C GLY A 154 10.05 -12.34 17.41
N GLY A 155 8.88 -11.67 17.30
CA GLY A 155 8.75 -10.33 16.73
C GLY A 155 8.67 -10.30 15.20
N ILE A 156 8.11 -11.35 14.61
CA ILE A 156 7.84 -11.40 13.15
C ILE A 156 6.46 -10.85 12.82
N ILE A 157 6.24 -10.57 11.53
CA ILE A 157 4.94 -10.22 10.95
C ILE A 157 4.46 -11.40 10.12
N VAL A 158 3.20 -11.81 10.34
CA VAL A 158 2.52 -12.86 9.57
C VAL A 158 1.67 -12.26 8.46
N GLU A 159 1.45 -13.03 7.37
CA GLU A 159 0.65 -12.56 6.23
C GLU A 159 -0.86 -12.66 6.45
N ASN A 160 -1.32 -13.60 7.27
CA ASN A 160 -2.74 -13.85 7.44
C ASN A 160 -3.06 -14.19 8.90
N VAL A 161 -4.19 -13.66 9.36
CA VAL A 161 -4.81 -13.95 10.67
C VAL A 161 -6.30 -14.21 10.48
N ASP A 162 -6.99 -14.76 11.49
CA ASP A 162 -8.46 -14.82 11.45
C ASP A 162 -9.09 -13.41 11.56
N MET A 163 -10.42 -13.35 11.52
CA MET A 163 -11.14 -12.06 11.58
C MET A 163 -11.00 -11.37 12.95
N ASP A 164 -10.66 -12.12 14.00
CA ASP A 164 -10.43 -11.60 15.35
C ASP A 164 -8.94 -11.28 15.61
N GLY A 165 -8.08 -11.50 14.62
CA GLY A 165 -6.66 -11.22 14.71
C GLY A 165 -5.83 -12.38 15.31
N ASN A 166 -6.37 -13.58 15.46
CA ASN A 166 -5.63 -14.73 16.00
C ASN A 166 -4.85 -15.47 14.90
N LEU A 167 -3.79 -16.16 15.34
CA LEU A 167 -3.06 -17.10 14.46
C LEU A 167 -3.95 -18.28 14.07
N VAL A 168 -3.82 -18.69 12.82
CA VAL A 168 -4.58 -19.83 12.27
C VAL A 168 -3.64 -20.92 11.84
N ASP A 169 -3.83 -22.13 12.36
CA ASP A 169 -3.02 -23.29 11.97
C ASP A 169 -3.49 -23.88 10.63
N CYS A 170 -3.17 -23.16 9.55
CA CYS A 170 -3.37 -23.60 8.17
C CYS A 170 -2.19 -23.11 7.30
N PHE A 171 -2.16 -23.51 6.03
CA PHE A 171 -1.09 -23.14 5.11
C PHE A 171 -0.96 -21.61 5.02
N GLU A 172 -2.07 -20.91 4.80
CA GLU A 172 -2.10 -19.45 4.67
C GLU A 172 -1.73 -18.74 6.00
N GLY A 173 -2.18 -19.27 7.15
CA GLY A 173 -1.88 -18.70 8.48
C GLY A 173 -0.42 -18.85 8.91
N ARG A 174 0.33 -19.78 8.30
CA ARG A 174 1.77 -19.95 8.52
C ARG A 174 2.63 -19.18 7.53
N GLN A 175 2.02 -18.46 6.59
CA GLN A 175 2.76 -17.69 5.61
C GLN A 175 3.40 -16.45 6.22
N VAL A 176 4.68 -16.25 5.91
CA VAL A 176 5.45 -15.04 6.23
C VAL A 176 6.13 -14.58 4.95
N THR A 177 5.96 -13.30 4.61
CA THR A 177 6.62 -12.68 3.46
C THR A 177 7.57 -11.59 3.98
N PRO A 178 8.86 -11.90 4.20
CA PRO A 178 9.80 -10.96 4.81
C PRO A 178 9.87 -9.60 4.09
N GLY A 179 9.79 -9.61 2.75
CA GLY A 179 9.79 -8.40 1.93
C GLY A 179 8.63 -7.46 2.25
N HIS A 180 7.40 -7.96 2.36
CA HIS A 180 6.23 -7.18 2.75
C HIS A 180 6.38 -6.58 4.16
N ALA A 181 6.88 -7.39 5.10
CA ALA A 181 7.08 -6.93 6.46
C ALA A 181 8.13 -5.80 6.55
N ILE A 182 9.26 -5.93 5.86
CA ILE A 182 10.31 -4.90 5.79
C ILE A 182 9.76 -3.63 5.15
N GLU A 183 8.99 -3.75 4.06
CA GLU A 183 8.33 -2.62 3.40
C GLU A 183 7.34 -1.92 4.33
N ALA A 184 6.50 -2.67 5.05
CA ALA A 184 5.57 -2.11 6.02
C ALA A 184 6.28 -1.35 7.15
N MET A 185 7.42 -1.85 7.63
CA MET A 185 8.17 -1.17 8.69
C MET A 185 8.70 0.18 8.25
N TRP A 186 9.10 0.34 7.00
CA TRP A 186 9.42 1.66 6.47
C TRP A 186 8.20 2.59 6.52
N PHE A 187 7.00 2.13 6.12
CA PHE A 187 5.77 2.95 6.21
C PHE A 187 5.44 3.32 7.66
N ILE A 188 5.61 2.38 8.59
CA ILE A 188 5.39 2.63 10.03
C ILE A 188 6.40 3.64 10.58
N MET A 189 7.68 3.60 10.15
CA MET A 189 8.66 4.63 10.53
C MET A 189 8.27 6.02 10.04
N ASP A 190 7.75 6.13 8.82
CA ASP A 190 7.27 7.41 8.29
C ASP A 190 6.01 7.91 9.04
N LEU A 191 5.07 7.02 9.38
CA LEU A 191 3.93 7.35 10.25
C LEU A 191 4.40 7.78 11.64
N GLY A 192 5.35 7.08 12.25
CA GLY A 192 5.94 7.42 13.53
C GLY A 192 6.60 8.81 13.51
N LYS A 193 7.30 9.15 12.44
CA LYS A 193 7.86 10.48 12.23
C LYS A 193 6.76 11.54 12.08
N ARG A 194 5.73 11.26 11.29
CA ARG A 194 4.60 12.17 11.05
C ARG A 194 3.80 12.45 12.33
N LEU A 195 3.64 11.45 13.19
CA LEU A 195 2.90 11.52 14.45
C LEU A 195 3.78 11.88 15.66
N ASN A 196 5.09 12.08 15.45
CA ASN A 196 6.07 12.35 16.51
C ASN A 196 6.12 11.24 17.58
N ARG A 197 6.16 9.98 17.16
CA ARG A 197 6.22 8.76 18.00
C ARG A 197 7.56 8.04 17.83
N PRO A 198 8.63 8.44 18.54
CA PRO A 198 9.95 7.82 18.39
C PRO A 198 9.98 6.34 18.81
N GLU A 199 9.14 5.93 19.76
CA GLU A 199 9.00 4.53 20.18
C GLU A 199 8.51 3.63 19.05
N LEU A 200 7.56 4.13 18.22
CA LEU A 200 7.06 3.41 17.05
C LEU A 200 8.15 3.25 15.99
N ILE A 201 8.96 4.29 15.77
CA ILE A 201 10.11 4.23 14.86
C ILE A 201 11.11 3.18 15.34
N GLN A 202 11.45 3.18 16.64
CA GLN A 202 12.39 2.22 17.21
C GLN A 202 11.87 0.78 17.07
N GLN A 203 10.59 0.54 17.37
CA GLN A 203 9.98 -0.78 17.22
C GLN A 203 10.02 -1.24 15.76
N ALA A 204 9.65 -0.38 14.81
CA ALA A 204 9.69 -0.70 13.38
C ALA A 204 11.12 -1.00 12.90
N MET A 205 12.13 -0.28 13.37
CA MET A 205 13.54 -0.57 13.07
C MET A 205 13.95 -1.95 13.57
N LEU A 206 13.62 -2.30 14.81
CA LEU A 206 13.94 -3.62 15.39
C LEU A 206 13.22 -4.73 14.63
N THR A 207 11.94 -4.54 14.30
CA THR A 207 11.16 -5.50 13.52
C THR A 207 11.75 -5.69 12.12
N THR A 208 12.22 -4.61 11.47
CA THR A 208 12.95 -4.70 10.18
C THR A 208 14.15 -5.63 10.27
N LEU A 209 14.99 -5.47 11.30
CA LEU A 209 16.17 -6.31 11.51
C LEU A 209 15.79 -7.77 11.80
N THR A 210 14.75 -7.98 12.60
CA THR A 210 14.21 -9.31 12.88
C THR A 210 13.73 -10.00 11.60
N MET A 211 12.96 -9.29 10.77
CA MET A 211 12.45 -9.83 9.50
C MET A 211 13.55 -10.09 8.48
N LEU A 212 14.60 -9.25 8.49
CA LEU A 212 15.78 -9.45 7.66
C LEU A 212 16.54 -10.74 8.07
N ASP A 213 16.79 -10.93 9.36
CA ASP A 213 17.47 -12.18 9.84
C ASP A 213 16.59 -13.41 9.62
N TYR A 214 15.29 -13.29 9.86
CA TYR A 214 14.31 -14.37 9.64
C TYR A 214 14.28 -14.83 8.18
N GLY A 215 14.25 -13.88 7.24
CA GLY A 215 14.13 -14.15 5.81
C GLY A 215 15.46 -14.34 5.07
N TRP A 216 16.61 -14.19 5.73
CA TRP A 216 17.90 -14.23 5.06
C TRP A 216 18.37 -15.66 4.77
N ASP A 217 18.66 -15.96 3.50
CA ASP A 217 19.32 -17.21 3.11
C ASP A 217 20.81 -17.16 3.51
N LYS A 218 21.15 -17.90 4.59
CA LYS A 218 22.53 -17.94 5.11
C LYS A 218 23.49 -18.73 4.21
N GLN A 219 22.99 -19.51 3.26
CA GLN A 219 23.80 -20.32 2.37
C GLN A 219 24.09 -19.62 1.04
N CYS A 220 23.08 -19.05 0.41
CA CYS A 220 23.20 -18.44 -0.92
C CYS A 220 23.19 -16.91 -0.90
N GLY A 221 22.80 -16.31 0.22
CA GLY A 221 22.52 -14.89 0.32
C GLY A 221 21.17 -14.53 -0.33
N GLY A 222 20.62 -13.36 0.06
CA GLY A 222 19.31 -12.90 -0.39
C GLY A 222 18.19 -13.21 0.61
N ILE A 223 17.00 -12.72 0.32
CA ILE A 223 15.81 -12.88 1.15
C ILE A 223 14.89 -13.90 0.49
N TYR A 224 14.40 -14.87 1.28
CA TYR A 224 13.37 -15.81 0.82
C TYR A 224 12.08 -15.06 0.48
N TYR A 225 11.41 -15.57 -0.56
CA TYR A 225 10.11 -15.08 -1.02
C TYR A 225 9.01 -16.07 -0.61
#